data_a01004376104c330ee70c86366446de3
#
_entry.id   a01004376104c330ee70c86366446de3
#
_cell.length_a   1.000
_cell.length_b   1.000
_cell.length_c   1.000
_cell.angle_alpha   90.00
_cell.angle_beta   90.00
_cell.angle_gamma   90.00
#
_symmetry.space_group_name_H-M   'P 1'
#
loop_
_entity.id
_entity.type
_entity.pdbx_description
1 polymer ?
#
loop_
_entity_poly.entity_id
_entity_poly.type
_entity_poly.pdbx_seq_one_letter_code
_entity_poly.pdbx_strand_id
1 'polypeptide(L)'
;MALFRSWIFLDGLEVMSRALLYRRPTEPSAIEIIFERSVYLVTLRRHRQARRYTLRIDAVTREVILTIPPRGSLKEARDFVQSHGGWIAARLKRMPAAAPFMHGIEVPLRGVSHRIVHRRGIRGTVWTEIDNNGERLLCVAGDPPHLDRRIAEFLKREARRDLENASRRHAESLSVKVKRISVRDQSSRWGSCSSAGVLSFSWRLILAPPFVLDYLAAHEVAHLVELNHSPRFWRLVRRLHPGFERAKSWLDSRGTDLHRYGLPARRRERT
;
A
#
# COMPACT_ATOMS: atom_id res chain seq x y z
N MET A 1 -20.93 -89.23 -4.56
CA MET A 1 -20.87 -89.28 -6.06
C MET A 1 -20.45 -87.90 -6.58
N ALA A 2 -19.27 -87.87 -7.15
CA ALA A 2 -18.83 -87.23 -8.36
C ALA A 2 -18.98 -85.69 -8.37
N LEU A 3 -18.13 -84.89 -8.90
CA LEU A 3 -16.88 -85.00 -9.65
C LEU A 3 -16.18 -83.65 -9.61
N PHE A 4 -14.88 -83.72 -9.45
CA PHE A 4 -13.86 -82.80 -9.89
C PHE A 4 -14.21 -81.85 -11.00
N ARG A 5 -13.77 -80.60 -10.85
CA ARG A 5 -13.01 -79.93 -11.90
C ARG A 5 -12.07 -78.83 -11.33
N SER A 6 -10.80 -79.10 -11.46
CA SER A 6 -9.70 -78.17 -11.42
C SER A 6 -9.86 -77.03 -12.40
N TRP A 7 -9.57 -75.83 -11.99
CA TRP A 7 -9.17 -74.76 -12.89
C TRP A 7 -7.90 -74.10 -12.32
N ILE A 8 -6.86 -74.22 -13.05
CA ILE A 8 -5.58 -73.58 -12.91
C ILE A 8 -5.83 -72.10 -13.29
N PHE A 9 -5.54 -71.18 -12.39
CA PHE A 9 -5.41 -69.79 -12.75
C PHE A 9 -3.94 -69.43 -12.82
N LEU A 10 -3.54 -69.11 -14.04
CA LEU A 10 -2.26 -68.48 -14.41
C LEU A 10 -2.21 -67.05 -13.87
N ASP A 11 -1.01 -66.72 -13.40
CA ASP A 11 -0.61 -65.40 -12.95
C ASP A 11 -1.05 -64.30 -13.87
N GLY A 12 -1.90 -63.43 -13.36
CA GLY A 12 -2.18 -62.10 -13.91
C GLY A 12 -1.33 -61.07 -13.19
N LEU A 13 -0.19 -60.74 -13.76
CA LEU A 13 0.57 -59.53 -13.33
C LEU A 13 -0.33 -58.32 -13.44
N GLU A 14 -0.85 -57.86 -12.31
CA GLU A 14 -1.38 -56.52 -12.18
C GLU A 14 -0.23 -55.52 -12.29
N VAL A 15 -0.03 -55.00 -13.47
CA VAL A 15 0.79 -53.79 -13.70
C VAL A 15 0.03 -52.63 -13.10
N MET A 16 0.21 -52.42 -11.80
CA MET A 16 -0.18 -51.14 -11.18
C MET A 16 0.66 -50.02 -11.84
N SER A 17 0.03 -49.36 -12.83
CA SER A 17 0.51 -48.11 -13.38
C SER A 17 0.58 -47.07 -12.23
N ARG A 18 1.72 -47.00 -11.56
CA ARG A 18 2.09 -45.86 -10.74
C ARG A 18 2.20 -44.65 -11.65
N ALA A 19 1.09 -44.00 -11.92
CA ALA A 19 1.09 -42.62 -12.37
C ALA A 19 1.74 -41.81 -11.25
N LEU A 20 3.06 -41.66 -11.32
CA LEU A 20 3.80 -40.69 -10.55
C LEU A 20 3.17 -39.34 -10.84
N LEU A 21 2.28 -38.89 -9.94
CA LEU A 21 1.82 -37.53 -9.88
C LEU A 21 3.05 -36.65 -9.67
N TYR A 22 3.66 -36.25 -10.79
CA TYR A 22 4.71 -35.26 -10.79
C TYR A 22 4.08 -33.95 -10.30
N ARG A 23 4.07 -33.76 -8.97
CA ARG A 23 3.78 -32.47 -8.38
C ARG A 23 4.84 -31.52 -8.91
N ARG A 24 4.45 -30.64 -9.84
CA ARG A 24 5.32 -29.53 -10.23
C ARG A 24 5.82 -28.87 -8.94
N PRO A 25 7.14 -28.70 -8.77
CA PRO A 25 7.67 -28.01 -7.61
C PRO A 25 6.94 -26.69 -7.49
N THR A 26 6.44 -26.37 -6.30
CA THR A 26 5.76 -25.09 -6.03
C THR A 26 6.76 -23.99 -6.35
N GLU A 27 6.38 -23.09 -7.26
CA GLU A 27 7.24 -21.95 -7.60
C GLU A 27 7.58 -21.19 -6.30
N PRO A 28 8.85 -20.79 -6.09
CA PRO A 28 9.22 -20.01 -4.93
C PRO A 28 8.41 -18.71 -4.91
N SER A 29 7.97 -18.30 -3.74
CA SER A 29 7.26 -17.03 -3.56
C SER A 29 8.17 -15.82 -3.69
N ALA A 30 9.49 -16.02 -3.55
CA ALA A 30 10.51 -14.98 -3.66
C ALA A 30 11.83 -15.55 -4.18
N ILE A 31 12.66 -14.68 -4.74
CA ILE A 31 14.05 -14.97 -5.11
C ILE A 31 14.97 -13.94 -4.46
N GLU A 32 16.19 -14.35 -4.19
CA GLU A 32 17.25 -13.45 -3.75
C GLU A 32 18.16 -13.09 -4.94
N ILE A 33 18.55 -11.83 -4.99
CA ILE A 33 19.61 -11.35 -5.88
C ILE A 33 20.68 -10.64 -5.08
N ILE A 34 21.92 -10.71 -5.56
CA ILE A 34 23.05 -10.01 -4.94
C ILE A 34 23.49 -8.89 -5.90
N PHE A 35 23.53 -7.67 -5.39
CA PHE A 35 24.05 -6.51 -6.11
C PHE A 35 24.87 -5.63 -5.15
N GLU A 36 26.10 -5.26 -5.52
CA GLU A 36 27.02 -4.43 -4.73
C GLU A 36 27.14 -4.87 -3.26
N ARG A 37 27.37 -6.17 -2.99
CA ARG A 37 27.47 -6.79 -1.66
C ARG A 37 26.17 -6.74 -0.81
N SER A 38 25.05 -6.33 -1.40
CA SER A 38 23.75 -6.33 -0.73
C SER A 38 22.85 -7.42 -1.30
N VAL A 39 22.11 -8.11 -0.43
CA VAL A 39 21.11 -9.09 -0.81
C VAL A 39 19.75 -8.41 -0.88
N TYR A 40 19.03 -8.62 -1.97
CA TYR A 40 17.67 -8.11 -2.16
C TYR A 40 16.71 -9.27 -2.34
N LEU A 41 15.70 -9.33 -1.45
CA LEU A 41 14.61 -10.28 -1.58
C LEU A 41 13.55 -9.72 -2.53
N VAL A 42 13.20 -10.48 -3.56
CA VAL A 42 12.23 -10.09 -4.59
C VAL A 42 11.07 -11.06 -4.58
N THR A 43 9.90 -10.56 -4.19
CA THR A 43 8.65 -11.32 -4.20
C THR A 43 8.17 -11.54 -5.63
N LEU A 44 7.84 -12.78 -5.96
CA LEU A 44 7.35 -13.17 -7.27
C LEU A 44 5.82 -13.21 -7.28
N ARG A 45 5.21 -12.55 -8.26
CA ARG A 45 3.76 -12.58 -8.47
C ARG A 45 3.43 -12.91 -9.92
N ARG A 46 2.94 -14.12 -10.17
CA ARG A 46 2.45 -14.49 -11.50
C ARG A 46 1.07 -13.87 -11.73
N HIS A 47 0.89 -13.19 -12.87
CA HIS A 47 -0.36 -12.51 -13.18
C HIS A 47 -0.87 -12.90 -14.56
N ARG A 48 -2.11 -13.39 -14.64
CA ARG A 48 -2.71 -13.96 -15.88
C ARG A 48 -2.74 -12.99 -17.06
N GLN A 49 -2.90 -11.71 -16.81
CA GLN A 49 -2.98 -10.67 -17.85
C GLN A 49 -1.64 -9.97 -18.11
N ALA A 50 -0.58 -10.31 -17.39
CA ALA A 50 0.72 -9.71 -17.62
C ALA A 50 1.29 -10.19 -18.96
N ARG A 51 1.72 -9.24 -19.80
CA ARG A 51 2.34 -9.52 -21.10
C ARG A 51 3.87 -9.47 -21.05
N ARG A 52 4.45 -8.92 -19.97
CA ARG A 52 5.89 -8.72 -19.78
C ARG A 52 6.25 -8.80 -18.29
N TYR A 53 7.52 -9.00 -18.00
CA TYR A 53 8.08 -8.84 -16.67
C TYR A 53 7.96 -7.37 -16.25
N THR A 54 7.50 -7.12 -15.03
CA THR A 54 7.40 -5.76 -14.48
C THR A 54 7.91 -5.75 -13.06
N LEU A 55 8.93 -4.95 -12.82
CA LEU A 55 9.53 -4.74 -11.51
C LEU A 55 8.95 -3.48 -10.87
N ARG A 56 8.54 -3.57 -9.62
CA ARG A 56 8.10 -2.43 -8.83
C ARG A 56 8.59 -2.54 -7.39
N ILE A 57 8.74 -1.42 -6.73
CA ILE A 57 8.98 -1.37 -5.29
C ILE A 57 7.73 -0.76 -4.66
N ASP A 58 7.15 -1.48 -3.70
CA ASP A 58 6.02 -0.98 -2.94
C ASP A 58 6.47 0.17 -2.04
N ALA A 59 5.79 1.31 -2.11
CA ALA A 59 6.19 2.51 -1.38
C ALA A 59 5.95 2.39 0.12
N VAL A 60 5.02 1.51 0.54
CA VAL A 60 4.66 1.30 1.95
C VAL A 60 5.53 0.21 2.57
N THR A 61 5.54 -0.98 1.98
CA THR A 61 6.27 -2.13 2.54
C THR A 61 7.75 -2.14 2.18
N ARG A 62 8.16 -1.35 1.18
CA ARG A 62 9.50 -1.36 0.56
C ARG A 62 9.85 -2.72 -0.08
N GLU A 63 8.86 -3.54 -0.29
CA GLU A 63 8.98 -4.85 -0.91
C GLU A 63 9.27 -4.70 -2.40
N VAL A 64 10.28 -5.40 -2.88
CA VAL A 64 10.58 -5.50 -4.31
C VAL A 64 9.71 -6.59 -4.89
N ILE A 65 8.85 -6.26 -5.85
CA ILE A 65 7.87 -7.18 -6.42
C ILE A 65 8.10 -7.30 -7.91
N LEU A 66 8.32 -8.53 -8.37
CA LEU A 66 8.37 -8.88 -9.78
C LEU A 66 7.05 -9.51 -10.21
N THR A 67 6.38 -8.90 -11.17
CA THR A 67 5.24 -9.51 -11.86
C THR A 67 5.74 -10.35 -13.02
N ILE A 68 5.36 -11.65 -13.04
CA ILE A 68 5.76 -12.63 -14.04
C ILE A 68 4.57 -12.91 -14.97
N PRO A 69 4.77 -12.90 -16.31
CA PRO A 69 3.73 -13.32 -17.26
C PRO A 69 3.37 -14.80 -17.07
N PRO A 70 2.18 -15.26 -17.56
CA PRO A 70 1.73 -16.63 -17.36
C PRO A 70 2.71 -17.70 -17.85
N ARG A 71 3.42 -17.43 -18.94
CA ARG A 71 4.40 -18.34 -19.56
C ARG A 71 5.86 -17.99 -19.23
N GLY A 72 6.11 -16.97 -18.42
CA GLY A 72 7.46 -16.57 -18.03
C GLY A 72 8.14 -17.63 -17.17
N SER A 73 9.43 -17.85 -17.36
CA SER A 73 10.23 -18.81 -16.61
C SER A 73 10.89 -18.16 -15.37
N LEU A 74 11.22 -18.97 -14.36
CA LEU A 74 11.97 -18.50 -13.19
C LEU A 74 13.41 -18.08 -13.55
N LYS A 75 14.00 -18.69 -14.58
CA LYS A 75 15.33 -18.31 -15.08
C LYS A 75 15.28 -16.88 -15.62
N GLU A 76 14.36 -16.61 -16.55
CA GLU A 76 14.17 -15.26 -17.12
C GLU A 76 13.82 -14.24 -16.03
N ALA A 77 12.99 -14.63 -15.04
CA ALA A 77 12.65 -13.78 -13.90
C ALA A 77 13.90 -13.37 -13.11
N ARG A 78 14.79 -14.32 -12.84
CA ARG A 78 16.05 -14.09 -12.11
C ARG A 78 16.99 -13.21 -12.92
N ASP A 79 17.19 -13.51 -14.20
CA ASP A 79 18.05 -12.76 -15.11
C ASP A 79 17.55 -11.31 -15.25
N PHE A 80 16.22 -11.13 -15.38
CA PHE A 80 15.59 -9.81 -15.44
C PHE A 80 15.82 -9.01 -14.15
N VAL A 81 15.63 -9.61 -12.97
CA VAL A 81 15.84 -8.90 -11.69
C VAL A 81 17.32 -8.59 -11.49
N GLN A 82 18.22 -9.52 -11.83
CA GLN A 82 19.68 -9.32 -11.72
C GLN A 82 20.13 -8.14 -12.58
N SER A 83 19.64 -8.03 -13.82
CA SER A 83 19.96 -6.90 -14.71
C SER A 83 19.44 -5.55 -14.20
N HIS A 84 18.44 -5.56 -13.30
CA HIS A 84 17.87 -4.37 -12.67
C HIS A 84 18.35 -4.13 -11.23
N GLY A 85 19.37 -4.86 -10.76
CA GLY A 85 19.90 -4.74 -9.39
C GLY A 85 20.30 -3.31 -9.02
N GLY A 86 21.00 -2.61 -9.92
CA GLY A 86 21.36 -1.19 -9.73
C GLY A 86 20.15 -0.26 -9.58
N TRP A 87 19.10 -0.49 -10.37
CA TRP A 87 17.86 0.28 -10.23
C TRP A 87 17.17 0.02 -8.87
N ILE A 88 17.12 -1.25 -8.43
CA ILE A 88 16.57 -1.64 -7.12
C ILE A 88 17.34 -0.93 -6.01
N ALA A 89 18.66 -1.04 -6.01
CA ALA A 89 19.54 -0.42 -5.00
C ALA A 89 19.35 1.10 -4.94
N ALA A 90 19.43 1.78 -6.10
CA ALA A 90 19.26 3.23 -6.19
C ALA A 90 17.85 3.66 -5.73
N ARG A 91 16.81 2.92 -6.10
CA ARG A 91 15.44 3.25 -5.73
C ARG A 91 15.19 3.08 -4.23
N LEU A 92 15.63 1.97 -3.63
CA LEU A 92 15.53 1.72 -2.19
C LEU A 92 16.33 2.73 -1.36
N LYS A 93 17.52 3.13 -1.85
CA LYS A 93 18.35 4.16 -1.21
C LYS A 93 17.67 5.53 -1.19
N ARG A 94 16.95 5.89 -2.24
CA ARG A 94 16.22 7.17 -2.34
C ARG A 94 14.90 7.16 -1.55
N MET A 95 14.41 6.01 -1.13
CA MET A 95 13.20 5.96 -0.33
C MET A 95 13.47 6.50 1.08
N PRO A 96 12.59 7.37 1.61
CA PRO A 96 12.75 7.92 2.95
C PRO A 96 12.90 6.82 4.00
N ALA A 97 13.69 7.07 5.04
CA ALA A 97 13.81 6.15 6.17
C ALA A 97 12.43 5.91 6.80
N ALA A 98 12.15 4.68 7.22
CA ALA A 98 10.92 4.36 7.95
C ALA A 98 10.81 5.20 9.22
N ALA A 99 9.62 5.73 9.49
CA ALA A 99 9.27 6.47 10.70
C ALA A 99 8.15 5.71 11.42
N PRO A 100 8.49 4.75 12.30
CA PRO A 100 7.50 3.98 13.06
C PRO A 100 6.76 4.91 14.03
N PHE A 101 5.53 4.55 14.39
CA PHE A 101 4.78 5.33 15.39
C PHE A 101 5.24 4.98 16.80
N MET A 102 6.36 5.52 17.19
CA MET A 102 7.01 5.29 18.49
C MET A 102 7.22 6.61 19.23
N HIS A 103 7.34 6.52 20.56
CA HIS A 103 7.68 7.67 21.39
C HIS A 103 8.95 8.38 20.87
N GLY A 104 8.90 9.70 20.80
CA GLY A 104 9.98 10.57 20.33
C GLY A 104 10.04 10.77 18.82
N ILE A 105 9.31 10.00 18.01
CA ILE A 105 9.27 10.17 16.55
C ILE A 105 8.30 11.30 16.19
N GLU A 106 8.72 12.12 15.23
CA GLU A 106 7.85 13.15 14.65
C GLU A 106 6.98 12.61 13.55
N VAL A 107 5.70 12.98 13.59
CA VAL A 107 4.70 12.67 12.56
C VAL A 107 3.94 13.93 12.16
N PRO A 108 3.80 14.23 10.87
CA PRO A 108 2.95 15.34 10.47
C PRO A 108 1.47 14.99 10.65
N LEU A 109 0.71 15.93 11.16
CA LEU A 109 -0.74 15.92 11.15
C LEU A 109 -1.21 17.23 10.53
N ARG A 110 -1.94 17.16 9.42
CA ARG A 110 -2.33 18.31 8.61
C ARG A 110 -1.15 19.19 8.20
N GLY A 111 -0.02 18.54 7.85
CA GLY A 111 1.21 19.22 7.43
C GLY A 111 2.04 19.85 8.56
N VAL A 112 1.58 19.76 9.80
CA VAL A 112 2.29 20.28 10.96
C VAL A 112 2.92 19.13 11.74
N SER A 113 4.23 19.22 12.05
CA SER A 113 4.94 18.19 12.80
C SER A 113 4.44 18.10 14.25
N HIS A 114 4.25 16.86 14.73
CA HIS A 114 3.90 16.54 16.11
C HIS A 114 4.83 15.47 16.60
N ARG A 115 5.42 15.66 17.78
CA ARG A 115 6.22 14.62 18.42
C ARG A 115 5.31 13.63 19.14
N ILE A 116 5.47 12.33 18.87
CA ILE A 116 4.72 11.27 19.53
C ILE A 116 5.19 11.14 20.98
N VAL A 117 4.25 11.23 21.93
CA VAL A 117 4.51 11.08 23.37
C VAL A 117 3.63 9.98 23.95
N HIS A 118 4.27 8.95 24.49
CA HIS A 118 3.59 7.91 25.22
C HIS A 118 3.27 8.38 26.65
N ARG A 119 2.00 8.45 27.01
CA ARG A 119 1.49 8.79 28.33
C ARG A 119 1.10 7.51 29.08
N ARG A 120 1.99 7.06 29.96
CA ARG A 120 1.75 5.86 30.82
C ARG A 120 0.73 6.17 31.91
N GLY A 121 -0.02 5.14 32.36
CA GLY A 121 -0.94 5.26 33.50
C GLY A 121 -2.22 6.04 33.22
N ILE A 122 -2.40 6.58 32.03
CA ILE A 122 -3.60 7.32 31.63
C ILE A 122 -4.50 6.42 30.81
N ARG A 123 -5.81 6.41 31.14
CA ARG A 123 -6.83 5.80 30.28
C ARG A 123 -7.18 6.78 29.17
N GLY A 124 -7.22 6.30 27.96
CA GLY A 124 -7.51 7.14 26.80
C GLY A 124 -7.00 6.52 25.52
N THR A 125 -7.12 7.27 24.43
CA THR A 125 -6.73 6.77 23.12
C THR A 125 -5.54 7.56 22.59
N VAL A 126 -5.79 8.50 21.69
CA VAL A 126 -4.79 9.38 21.08
C VAL A 126 -5.40 10.77 20.98
N TRP A 127 -4.61 11.81 21.33
CA TRP A 127 -5.02 13.22 21.26
C TRP A 127 -3.83 14.09 20.91
N THR A 128 -4.09 15.34 20.55
CA THR A 128 -3.06 16.36 20.33
C THR A 128 -3.08 17.35 21.46
N GLU A 129 -1.90 17.82 21.88
CA GLU A 129 -1.74 18.92 22.85
C GLU A 129 -0.54 19.80 22.43
N ILE A 130 -0.46 20.97 23.04
CA ILE A 130 0.72 21.85 22.96
C ILE A 130 1.32 21.88 24.37
N ASP A 131 2.60 21.58 24.49
CA ASP A 131 3.29 21.63 25.79
C ASP A 131 3.61 23.07 26.22
N ASN A 132 4.16 23.21 27.43
CA ASN A 132 4.53 24.51 27.99
C ASN A 132 5.62 25.26 27.19
N ASN A 133 6.35 24.55 26.32
CA ASN A 133 7.37 25.11 25.45
C ASN A 133 6.83 25.45 24.05
N GLY A 134 5.52 25.28 23.84
CA GLY A 134 4.89 25.50 22.53
C GLY A 134 5.08 24.35 21.52
N GLU A 135 5.63 23.20 21.95
CA GLU A 135 5.81 22.04 21.09
C GLU A 135 4.48 21.29 20.87
N ARG A 136 4.21 20.90 19.63
CA ARG A 136 3.02 20.12 19.29
C ARG A 136 3.24 18.65 19.53
N LEU A 137 2.41 18.05 20.34
CA LEU A 137 2.50 16.66 20.75
C LEU A 137 1.33 15.85 20.20
N LEU A 138 1.61 14.64 19.76
CA LEU A 138 0.63 13.59 19.52
C LEU A 138 0.74 12.58 20.68
N CYS A 139 -0.10 12.74 21.66
CA CYS A 139 -0.10 11.93 22.86
C CYS A 139 -0.86 10.62 22.62
N VAL A 140 -0.32 9.52 23.10
CA VAL A 140 -0.93 8.20 23.03
C VAL A 140 -0.86 7.51 24.39
N ALA A 141 -2.01 7.01 24.85
CA ALA A 141 -2.14 6.25 26.10
C ALA A 141 -2.18 4.73 25.83
N GLY A 142 -1.87 3.95 26.88
CA GLY A 142 -2.00 2.50 26.92
C GLY A 142 -0.68 1.76 26.77
N ASP A 143 -0.76 0.44 26.57
CA ASP A 143 0.41 -0.43 26.58
C ASP A 143 1.28 -0.26 25.33
N PRO A 144 2.62 -0.28 25.48
CA PRO A 144 3.57 -0.06 24.39
C PRO A 144 3.32 -0.89 23.11
N PRO A 145 2.98 -2.18 23.14
CA PRO A 145 2.75 -2.98 21.94
C PRO A 145 1.58 -2.49 21.08
N HIS A 146 0.70 -1.65 21.62
CA HIS A 146 -0.51 -1.18 20.93
C HIS A 146 -0.43 0.26 20.42
N LEU A 147 0.67 0.98 20.69
CA LEU A 147 0.81 2.40 20.36
C LEU A 147 0.72 2.65 18.86
N ASP A 148 1.46 1.88 18.07
CA ASP A 148 1.49 2.00 16.60
C ASP A 148 0.07 1.86 16.02
N ARG A 149 -0.66 0.82 16.39
CA ARG A 149 -2.04 0.58 15.97
C ARG A 149 -2.97 1.73 16.38
N ARG A 150 -2.87 2.22 17.62
CA ARG A 150 -3.71 3.30 18.14
C ARG A 150 -3.51 4.61 17.39
N ILE A 151 -2.24 4.97 17.12
CA ILE A 151 -1.91 6.15 16.33
C ILE A 151 -2.42 6.01 14.90
N ALA A 152 -2.21 4.85 14.27
CA ALA A 152 -2.73 4.60 12.93
C ALA A 152 -4.25 4.72 12.85
N GLU A 153 -4.98 4.18 13.84
CA GLU A 153 -6.45 4.29 13.93
C GLU A 153 -6.91 5.74 14.14
N PHE A 154 -6.21 6.49 14.97
CA PHE A 154 -6.47 7.92 15.16
C PHE A 154 -6.31 8.69 13.85
N LEU A 155 -5.18 8.54 13.17
CA LEU A 155 -4.90 9.22 11.90
C LEU A 155 -5.92 8.84 10.81
N LYS A 156 -6.35 7.57 10.76
CA LYS A 156 -7.42 7.12 9.85
C LYS A 156 -8.76 7.76 10.14
N ARG A 157 -9.12 7.95 11.43
CA ARG A 157 -10.37 8.65 11.82
C ARG A 157 -10.31 10.12 11.42
N GLU A 158 -9.18 10.79 11.69
CA GLU A 158 -8.98 12.19 11.31
C GLU A 158 -9.03 12.35 9.79
N ALA A 159 -8.36 11.46 9.04
CA ALA A 159 -8.43 11.45 7.59
C ALA A 159 -9.86 11.28 7.06
N ARG A 160 -10.62 10.35 7.63
CA ARG A 160 -12.02 10.14 7.26
C ARG A 160 -12.85 11.39 7.47
N ARG A 161 -12.74 12.00 8.65
CA ARG A 161 -13.49 13.23 9.00
C ARG A 161 -13.20 14.35 8.02
N ASP A 162 -11.92 14.62 7.75
CA ASP A 162 -11.53 15.72 6.89
C ASP A 162 -11.92 15.47 5.43
N LEU A 163 -11.73 14.23 4.93
CA LEU A 163 -12.10 13.83 3.56
C LEU A 163 -13.63 13.84 3.36
N GLU A 164 -14.41 13.39 4.32
CA GLU A 164 -15.88 13.44 4.26
C GLU A 164 -16.38 14.88 4.22
N ASN A 165 -15.82 15.76 5.05
CA ASN A 165 -16.18 17.18 5.07
C ASN A 165 -15.80 17.88 3.75
N ALA A 166 -14.58 17.67 3.25
CA ALA A 166 -14.13 18.26 1.98
C ALA A 166 -14.97 17.73 0.81
N SER A 167 -15.15 16.41 0.72
CA SER A 167 -15.93 15.81 -0.37
C SER A 167 -17.39 16.30 -0.39
N ARG A 168 -18.01 16.47 0.79
CA ARG A 168 -19.39 17.02 0.89
C ARG A 168 -19.47 18.42 0.35
N ARG A 169 -18.59 19.33 0.79
CA ARG A 169 -18.56 20.73 0.27
C ARG A 169 -18.40 20.79 -1.25
N HIS A 170 -17.47 20.00 -1.80
CA HIS A 170 -17.24 19.98 -3.24
C HIS A 170 -18.42 19.35 -4.01
N ALA A 171 -19.05 18.29 -3.47
CA ALA A 171 -20.22 17.67 -4.06
C ALA A 171 -21.43 18.62 -4.11
N GLU A 172 -21.67 19.36 -3.03
CA GLU A 172 -22.70 20.42 -2.95
C GLU A 172 -22.46 21.49 -4.01
N SER A 173 -21.21 21.95 -4.18
CA SER A 173 -20.84 22.96 -5.20
C SER A 173 -21.06 22.50 -6.64
N LEU A 174 -21.08 21.20 -6.90
CA LEU A 174 -21.41 20.64 -8.22
C LEU A 174 -22.82 20.07 -8.32
N SER A 175 -23.61 20.12 -7.24
CA SER A 175 -24.96 19.52 -7.15
C SER A 175 -24.96 18.01 -7.47
N VAL A 176 -23.91 17.29 -7.02
CA VAL A 176 -23.77 15.84 -7.20
C VAL A 176 -23.84 15.09 -5.85
N LYS A 177 -24.16 13.80 -5.92
CA LYS A 177 -24.26 12.96 -4.72
C LYS A 177 -23.07 11.97 -4.67
N VAL A 178 -22.36 11.98 -3.56
CA VAL A 178 -21.38 10.94 -3.21
C VAL A 178 -22.11 9.76 -2.60
N LYS A 179 -21.99 8.57 -3.17
CA LYS A 179 -22.64 7.36 -2.65
C LYS A 179 -21.99 6.86 -1.37
N ARG A 180 -20.67 6.83 -1.33
CA ARG A 180 -19.88 6.36 -0.18
C ARG A 180 -18.46 6.87 -0.26
N ILE A 181 -17.85 7.13 0.91
CA ILE A 181 -16.42 7.42 1.04
C ILE A 181 -15.75 6.24 1.75
N SER A 182 -14.62 5.78 1.20
CA SER A 182 -13.79 4.71 1.75
C SER A 182 -12.38 5.24 1.96
N VAL A 183 -11.86 5.08 3.17
CA VAL A 183 -10.48 5.45 3.52
C VAL A 183 -9.68 4.19 3.72
N ARG A 184 -8.59 4.04 2.94
CA ARG A 184 -7.76 2.83 2.86
C ARG A 184 -6.28 3.18 2.98
N ASP A 185 -5.43 2.16 3.06
CA ASP A 185 -3.97 2.30 2.96
C ASP A 185 -3.52 1.91 1.55
N GLN A 186 -3.69 2.83 0.60
CA GLN A 186 -3.31 2.62 -0.80
C GLN A 186 -1.89 3.12 -1.03
N SER A 187 -1.07 2.32 -1.72
CA SER A 187 0.31 2.69 -2.07
C SER A 187 0.49 3.20 -3.50
N SER A 188 -0.48 2.91 -4.39
CA SER A 188 -0.37 3.19 -5.82
C SER A 188 -1.12 4.44 -6.30
N ARG A 189 -2.02 4.98 -5.47
CA ARG A 189 -2.83 6.17 -5.78
C ARG A 189 -3.30 6.86 -4.51
N TRP A 190 -3.56 8.16 -4.59
CA TRP A 190 -4.04 8.95 -3.48
C TRP A 190 -5.56 8.92 -3.35
N GLY A 191 -6.25 8.83 -4.48
CA GLY A 191 -7.69 8.74 -4.56
C GLY A 191 -8.17 7.91 -5.75
N SER A 192 -9.46 7.63 -5.81
CA SER A 192 -10.17 7.08 -6.96
C SER A 192 -11.67 7.26 -6.82
N CYS A 193 -12.35 7.55 -7.92
CA CYS A 193 -13.79 7.55 -8.04
C CYS A 193 -14.23 6.37 -8.90
N SER A 194 -15.23 5.62 -8.47
CA SER A 194 -15.86 4.59 -9.30
C SER A 194 -17.05 5.16 -10.06
N SER A 195 -17.44 4.51 -11.18
CA SER A 195 -18.66 4.83 -11.93
C SER A 195 -19.94 4.73 -11.10
N ALA A 196 -19.90 3.97 -9.98
CA ALA A 196 -21.01 3.87 -9.02
C ALA A 196 -21.03 5.00 -7.98
N GLY A 197 -20.18 6.03 -8.09
CA GLY A 197 -20.16 7.16 -7.16
C GLY A 197 -19.49 6.86 -5.81
N VAL A 198 -18.62 5.84 -5.74
CA VAL A 198 -17.84 5.53 -4.53
C VAL A 198 -16.48 6.20 -4.63
N LEU A 199 -16.16 7.08 -3.69
CA LEU A 199 -14.85 7.70 -3.56
C LEU A 199 -13.97 6.87 -2.62
N SER A 200 -12.72 6.65 -2.99
CA SER A 200 -11.73 5.95 -2.15
C SER A 200 -10.49 6.82 -2.02
N PHE A 201 -9.96 6.96 -0.79
CA PHE A 201 -8.81 7.80 -0.50
C PHE A 201 -7.76 7.06 0.34
N SER A 202 -6.50 7.45 0.21
CA SER A 202 -5.46 7.06 1.16
C SER A 202 -5.60 7.86 2.46
N TRP A 203 -5.58 7.15 3.60
CA TRP A 203 -5.58 7.82 4.91
C TRP A 203 -4.36 8.72 5.11
N ARG A 204 -3.27 8.45 4.40
CA ARG A 204 -2.02 9.20 4.51
C ARG A 204 -2.14 10.65 4.08
N LEU A 205 -3.23 11.02 3.39
CA LEU A 205 -3.54 12.41 3.06
C LEU A 205 -3.69 13.32 4.28
N ILE A 206 -4.02 12.76 5.46
CA ILE A 206 -4.08 13.53 6.72
C ILE A 206 -2.71 14.05 7.17
N LEU A 207 -1.63 13.42 6.70
CA LEU A 207 -0.26 13.82 6.99
C LEU A 207 0.16 15.04 6.14
N ALA A 208 -0.46 15.22 4.98
CA ALA A 208 -0.23 16.35 4.08
C ALA A 208 -0.86 17.65 4.60
N PRO A 209 -0.40 18.82 4.11
CA PRO A 209 -1.10 20.07 4.35
C PRO A 209 -2.58 20.03 3.91
N PRO A 210 -3.50 20.73 4.61
CA PRO A 210 -4.94 20.65 4.35
C PRO A 210 -5.33 20.94 2.90
N PHE A 211 -4.65 21.87 2.23
CA PHE A 211 -4.94 22.20 0.84
C PHE A 211 -4.69 21.04 -0.13
N VAL A 212 -3.81 20.08 0.23
CA VAL A 212 -3.52 18.89 -0.58
C VAL A 212 -4.65 17.86 -0.44
N LEU A 213 -5.13 17.63 0.78
CA LEU A 213 -6.29 16.77 1.04
C LEU A 213 -7.54 17.32 0.37
N ASP A 214 -7.77 18.63 0.49
CA ASP A 214 -8.90 19.32 -0.11
C ASP A 214 -8.89 19.24 -1.65
N TYR A 215 -7.71 19.41 -2.26
CA TYR A 215 -7.53 19.17 -3.69
C TYR A 215 -7.90 17.75 -4.12
N LEU A 216 -7.44 16.73 -3.39
CA LEU A 216 -7.78 15.35 -3.73
C LEU A 216 -9.27 15.09 -3.60
N ALA A 217 -9.95 15.66 -2.59
CA ALA A 217 -11.39 15.57 -2.47
C ALA A 217 -12.09 16.22 -3.67
N ALA A 218 -11.65 17.42 -4.08
CA ALA A 218 -12.15 18.12 -5.27
C ALA A 218 -11.95 17.30 -6.55
N HIS A 219 -10.76 16.69 -6.72
CA HIS A 219 -10.40 15.86 -7.87
C HIS A 219 -11.33 14.66 -8.01
N GLU A 220 -11.53 13.89 -6.93
CA GLU A 220 -12.38 12.70 -6.96
C GLU A 220 -13.88 13.04 -7.06
N VAL A 221 -14.30 14.16 -6.51
CA VAL A 221 -15.69 14.66 -6.70
C VAL A 221 -15.91 15.13 -8.14
N ALA A 222 -14.93 15.77 -8.79
CA ALA A 222 -15.04 16.14 -10.20
C ALA A 222 -15.24 14.93 -11.12
N HIS A 223 -14.71 13.75 -10.75
CA HIS A 223 -14.94 12.49 -11.48
C HIS A 223 -16.40 12.00 -11.42
N LEU A 224 -17.22 12.47 -10.50
CA LEU A 224 -18.67 12.18 -10.52
C LEU A 224 -19.39 12.82 -11.71
N VAL A 225 -18.80 13.89 -12.28
CA VAL A 225 -19.33 14.62 -13.45
C VAL A 225 -18.57 14.23 -14.73
N GLU A 226 -17.25 14.09 -14.64
CA GLU A 226 -16.39 13.86 -15.79
C GLU A 226 -15.36 12.75 -15.46
N LEU A 227 -15.55 11.58 -16.03
CA LEU A 227 -14.72 10.40 -15.69
C LEU A 227 -13.29 10.49 -16.24
N ASN A 228 -13.07 11.26 -17.29
CA ASN A 228 -11.78 11.42 -17.95
C ASN A 228 -11.12 12.73 -17.57
N HIS A 229 -9.79 12.77 -17.56
CA HIS A 229 -9.02 14.02 -17.31
C HIS A 229 -9.00 14.95 -18.51
N SER A 230 -10.17 15.20 -19.11
CA SER A 230 -10.38 16.10 -20.23
C SER A 230 -10.19 17.58 -19.83
N PRO A 231 -10.13 18.53 -20.78
CA PRO A 231 -10.16 19.96 -20.44
C PRO A 231 -11.40 20.37 -19.62
N ARG A 232 -12.54 19.67 -19.81
CA ARG A 232 -13.76 19.87 -19.01
C ARG A 232 -13.56 19.46 -17.56
N PHE A 233 -12.91 18.31 -17.32
CA PHE A 233 -12.54 17.85 -15.97
C PHE A 233 -11.68 18.90 -15.25
N TRP A 234 -10.61 19.37 -15.89
CA TRP A 234 -9.70 20.34 -15.26
C TRP A 234 -10.35 21.68 -14.98
N ARG A 235 -11.34 22.11 -15.81
CA ARG A 235 -12.16 23.29 -15.49
C ARG A 235 -12.98 23.08 -14.23
N LEU A 236 -13.58 21.89 -14.01
CA LEU A 236 -14.30 21.57 -12.79
C LEU A 236 -13.36 21.59 -11.57
N VAL A 237 -12.20 20.92 -11.65
CA VAL A 237 -11.21 20.92 -10.57
C VAL A 237 -10.78 22.34 -10.22
N ARG A 238 -10.47 23.19 -11.22
CA ARG A 238 -10.09 24.60 -11.00
C ARG A 238 -11.20 25.41 -10.35
N ARG A 239 -12.45 25.15 -10.70
CA ARG A 239 -13.61 25.79 -10.07
C ARG A 239 -13.73 25.41 -8.60
N LEU A 240 -13.52 24.12 -8.25
CA LEU A 240 -13.62 23.61 -6.89
C LEU A 240 -12.42 23.99 -6.02
N HIS A 241 -11.23 24.00 -6.61
CA HIS A 241 -9.97 24.27 -5.92
C HIS A 241 -9.04 25.10 -6.81
N PRO A 242 -9.13 26.45 -6.79
CA PRO A 242 -8.37 27.34 -7.68
C PRO A 242 -6.84 27.17 -7.63
N GLY A 243 -6.29 26.75 -6.47
CA GLY A 243 -4.86 26.50 -6.29
C GLY A 243 -4.43 25.04 -6.51
N PHE A 244 -5.14 24.27 -7.33
CA PHE A 244 -4.90 22.82 -7.48
C PHE A 244 -3.51 22.50 -8.03
N GLU A 245 -2.91 23.35 -8.84
CA GLU A 245 -1.56 23.15 -9.39
C GLU A 245 -0.50 23.07 -8.27
N ARG A 246 -0.62 23.93 -7.24
CA ARG A 246 0.24 23.88 -6.06
C ARG A 246 0.09 22.57 -5.29
N ALA A 247 -1.13 22.09 -5.11
CA ALA A 247 -1.41 20.84 -4.41
C ALA A 247 -0.88 19.63 -5.19
N LYS A 248 -1.07 19.64 -6.52
CA LYS A 248 -0.52 18.61 -7.41
C LYS A 248 1.00 18.58 -7.36
N SER A 249 1.66 19.72 -7.51
CA SER A 249 3.13 19.84 -7.41
C SER A 249 3.65 19.38 -6.05
N TRP A 250 2.95 19.65 -4.96
CA TRP A 250 3.30 19.17 -3.63
C TRP A 250 3.24 17.63 -3.56
N LEU A 251 2.19 17.01 -4.11
CA LEU A 251 2.06 15.54 -4.15
C LEU A 251 3.13 14.89 -5.02
N ASP A 252 3.43 15.48 -6.17
CA ASP A 252 4.46 14.97 -7.08
C ASP A 252 5.86 15.00 -6.43
N SER A 253 6.15 16.03 -5.63
CA SER A 253 7.45 16.21 -4.99
C SER A 253 7.58 15.53 -3.62
N ARG A 254 6.54 15.50 -2.80
CA ARG A 254 6.58 15.07 -1.39
C ARG A 254 5.61 13.94 -1.04
N GLY A 255 4.69 13.59 -1.94
CA GLY A 255 3.69 12.56 -1.65
C GLY A 255 4.32 11.22 -1.27
N THR A 256 5.39 10.80 -1.93
CA THR A 256 6.09 9.54 -1.63
C THR A 256 6.59 9.49 -0.18
N ASP A 257 6.96 10.64 0.42
CA ASP A 257 7.47 10.70 1.79
C ASP A 257 6.41 10.34 2.82
N LEU A 258 5.12 10.51 2.51
CA LEU A 258 4.03 10.17 3.41
C LEU A 258 3.94 8.67 3.69
N HIS A 259 4.47 7.84 2.79
CA HIS A 259 4.47 6.38 2.95
C HIS A 259 5.48 5.88 4.00
N ARG A 260 6.42 6.70 4.43
CA ARG A 260 7.40 6.32 5.46
C ARG A 260 6.80 6.14 6.86
N TYR A 261 5.69 6.83 7.16
CA TYR A 261 5.09 6.87 8.48
C TYR A 261 4.29 5.60 8.80
N GLY A 262 4.45 5.06 10.03
CA GLY A 262 3.80 3.83 10.47
C GLY A 262 4.39 2.56 9.84
N LEU A 263 5.56 2.64 9.21
CA LEU A 263 6.30 1.47 8.79
C LEU A 263 7.09 0.91 9.98
N PRO A 264 7.16 -0.43 10.13
CA PRO A 264 7.99 -1.02 11.17
C PRO A 264 9.45 -0.59 11.00
N ALA A 265 10.13 -0.32 12.10
CA ALA A 265 11.58 -0.13 12.08
C ALA A 265 12.22 -1.37 11.46
N ARG A 266 13.16 -1.21 10.51
CA ARG A 266 13.92 -2.36 9.99
C ARG A 266 14.53 -3.11 11.16
N ARG A 267 14.26 -4.40 11.27
CA ARG A 267 15.15 -5.28 12.04
C ARG A 267 16.54 -5.08 11.43
N ARG A 268 17.48 -4.54 12.20
CA ARG A 268 18.90 -4.56 11.82
C ARG A 268 19.21 -6.04 11.57
N GLU A 269 19.52 -6.38 10.34
CA GLU A 269 20.13 -7.66 10.04
C GLU A 269 21.37 -7.75 10.94
N ARG A 270 21.41 -8.79 11.76
CA ARG A 270 22.62 -9.11 12.52
C ARG A 270 23.67 -9.51 11.49
N THR A 271 24.67 -8.65 11.36
CA THR A 271 25.95 -9.01 10.72
C THR A 271 26.60 -10.18 11.43
#